data_0cfac96e2cc6c30f025a5135ef52e95e
#
_entry.id   0cfac96e2cc6c30f025a5135ef52e95e
#
_cell.length_a   1.000
_cell.length_b   1.000
_cell.length_c   1.000
_cell.angle_alpha   90.00
_cell.angle_beta   90.00
_cell.angle_gamma   90.00
#
_symmetry.space_group_name_H-M   'P 1'
#
loop_
_entity.id
_entity.type
_entity.pdbx_description
1 polymer ?
#
loop_
_entity_poly.entity_id
_entity_poly.type
_entity_poly.pdbx_seq_one_letter_code
_entity_poly.pdbx_strand_id
1 'polypeptide(L)'
;MDYEYTDYENFDELMDCDSQTANLLLKELDLDESDIGKETWMNEQLMVYPNVEEYAIYELIDGWYQNHNPGGSFDGAPNPIEYIDLTDFGGDLIAEGDASIVRLLQNGKVVTTSYGW
;
A
#
# COMPACT_ATOMS: atom_id res chain seq x y z
N MET A 1 -8.82 -9.50 12.77
CA MET A 1 -8.77 -8.06 12.44
C MET A 1 -8.67 -7.92 10.93
N ASP A 2 -9.52 -7.11 10.35
CA ASP A 2 -9.56 -6.88 8.91
C ASP A 2 -8.90 -5.55 8.56
N TYR A 3 -8.50 -5.41 7.31
CA TYR A 3 -8.00 -4.15 6.78
C TYR A 3 -8.79 -3.80 5.53
N GLU A 4 -8.83 -2.50 5.21
CA GLU A 4 -9.52 -2.00 4.02
C GLU A 4 -8.53 -1.68 2.91
N TYR A 5 -8.92 -1.99 1.70
CA TYR A 5 -8.16 -1.64 0.51
C TYR A 5 -9.09 -1.70 -0.71
N THR A 6 -8.65 -1.08 -1.80
CA THR A 6 -9.32 -1.18 -3.10
C THR A 6 -8.32 -1.68 -4.13
N ASP A 7 -8.71 -2.70 -4.88
CA ASP A 7 -7.94 -3.24 -6.00
C ASP A 7 -8.31 -2.53 -7.29
N TYR A 8 -7.30 -2.18 -8.07
CA TYR A 8 -7.47 -1.69 -9.43
C TYR A 8 -6.66 -2.58 -10.37
N GLU A 9 -7.25 -3.00 -11.49
CA GLU A 9 -6.59 -3.89 -12.44
C GLU A 9 -5.38 -3.24 -13.10
N ASN A 10 -5.43 -1.90 -13.25
CA ASN A 10 -4.36 -1.12 -13.85
C ASN A 10 -4.53 0.36 -13.48
N PHE A 11 -3.58 1.18 -13.93
CA PHE A 11 -3.61 2.61 -13.66
C PHE A 11 -4.82 3.31 -14.28
N ASP A 12 -5.26 2.89 -15.47
CA ASP A 12 -6.42 3.50 -16.13
C ASP A 12 -7.68 3.33 -15.28
N GLU A 13 -7.87 2.17 -14.67
CA GLU A 13 -8.99 1.94 -13.77
C GLU A 13 -8.90 2.83 -12.52
N LEU A 14 -7.70 2.99 -11.95
CA LEU A 14 -7.50 3.91 -10.83
C LEU A 14 -7.85 5.34 -11.24
N MET A 15 -7.40 5.79 -12.40
CA MET A 15 -7.70 7.14 -12.90
C MET A 15 -9.21 7.34 -13.08
N ASP A 16 -9.92 6.35 -13.58
CA ASP A 16 -11.37 6.43 -13.79
C ASP A 16 -12.16 6.44 -12.48
N CYS A 17 -11.73 5.68 -11.49
CA CYS A 17 -12.46 5.52 -10.23
C CYS A 17 -12.03 6.53 -9.17
N ASP A 18 -10.76 6.91 -9.12
CA ASP A 18 -10.20 7.83 -8.14
C ASP A 18 -9.09 8.67 -8.77
N SER A 19 -9.50 9.62 -9.58
CA SER A 19 -8.55 10.47 -10.32
C SER A 19 -7.65 11.29 -9.40
N GLN A 20 -8.12 11.69 -8.22
CA GLN A 20 -7.31 12.43 -7.26
C GLN A 20 -6.12 11.60 -6.81
N THR A 21 -6.35 10.35 -6.42
CA THR A 21 -5.28 9.45 -6.01
C THR A 21 -4.33 9.15 -7.15
N ALA A 22 -4.85 8.91 -8.36
CA ALA A 22 -4.03 8.66 -9.54
C ALA A 22 -3.12 9.84 -9.85
N ASN A 23 -3.65 11.07 -9.81
CA ASN A 23 -2.86 12.26 -10.06
C ASN A 23 -1.80 12.51 -8.98
N LEU A 24 -2.13 12.24 -7.71
CA LEU A 24 -1.16 12.34 -6.62
C LEU A 24 -0.04 11.31 -6.77
N LEU A 25 -0.35 10.12 -7.27
CA LEU A 25 0.66 9.11 -7.54
C LEU A 25 1.62 9.56 -8.64
N LEU A 26 1.10 10.11 -9.73
CA LEU A 26 1.95 10.66 -10.79
C LEU A 26 2.85 11.77 -10.27
N LYS A 27 2.32 12.64 -9.42
CA LYS A 27 3.10 13.72 -8.81
C LYS A 27 4.21 13.17 -7.91
N GLU A 28 3.90 12.17 -7.11
CA GLU A 28 4.88 11.54 -6.21
C GLU A 28 6.01 10.87 -7.01
N LEU A 29 5.69 10.28 -8.15
CA LEU A 29 6.65 9.61 -9.03
C LEU A 29 7.31 10.58 -10.02
N ASP A 30 6.96 11.86 -9.98
CA ASP A 30 7.45 12.90 -10.90
C ASP A 30 7.18 12.57 -12.37
N LEU A 31 5.95 12.12 -12.65
CA LEU A 31 5.50 11.76 -13.99
C LEU A 31 4.40 12.71 -14.46
N ASP A 32 4.34 12.94 -15.76
CA ASP A 32 3.31 13.75 -16.42
C ASP A 32 2.24 12.87 -17.05
N GLU A 33 1.09 13.45 -17.42
CA GLU A 33 0.04 12.77 -18.17
C GLU A 33 0.57 12.15 -19.47
N SER A 34 1.57 12.77 -20.08
CA SER A 34 2.18 12.27 -21.31
C SER A 34 2.95 10.96 -21.09
N ASP A 35 3.25 10.63 -19.86
CA ASP A 35 3.94 9.39 -19.50
C ASP A 35 2.98 8.22 -19.26
N ILE A 36 1.68 8.49 -19.18
CA ILE A 36 0.66 7.47 -18.93
C ILE A 36 0.73 6.40 -20.02
N GLY A 37 0.83 5.15 -19.59
CA GLY A 37 0.90 4.00 -20.50
C GLY A 37 2.29 3.64 -20.98
N LYS A 38 3.31 4.46 -20.66
CA LYS A 38 4.70 4.19 -21.03
C LYS A 38 5.42 3.31 -20.00
N GLU A 39 4.98 3.40 -18.74
CA GLU A 39 5.59 2.67 -17.64
C GLU A 39 4.93 1.31 -17.46
N THR A 40 5.73 0.30 -17.17
CA THR A 40 5.22 -1.08 -17.09
C THR A 40 4.26 -1.26 -15.91
N TRP A 41 4.53 -0.61 -14.77
CA TRP A 41 3.66 -0.73 -13.60
C TRP A 41 2.24 -0.25 -13.86
N MET A 42 2.04 0.62 -14.85
CA MET A 42 0.72 1.15 -15.17
C MET A 42 -0.24 0.08 -15.71
N ASN A 43 0.30 -1.05 -16.17
CA ASN A 43 -0.49 -2.18 -16.66
C ASN A 43 -0.66 -3.27 -15.61
N GLU A 44 -0.10 -3.06 -14.41
CA GLU A 44 -0.15 -4.03 -13.33
C GLU A 44 -1.21 -3.65 -12.31
N GLN A 45 -1.61 -4.63 -11.50
CA GLN A 45 -2.56 -4.42 -10.43
C GLN A 45 -2.02 -3.40 -9.42
N LEU A 46 -2.89 -2.45 -9.05
CA LEU A 46 -2.60 -1.47 -8.02
C LEU A 46 -3.54 -1.68 -6.84
N MET A 47 -3.01 -1.62 -5.63
CA MET A 47 -3.80 -1.70 -4.41
C MET A 47 -3.69 -0.37 -3.67
N VAL A 48 -4.84 0.18 -3.26
CA VAL A 48 -4.90 1.44 -2.55
C VAL A 48 -5.48 1.23 -1.16
N TYR A 49 -4.72 1.60 -0.15
CA TYR A 49 -5.14 1.55 1.25
C TYR A 49 -5.58 2.95 1.66
N PRO A 50 -6.71 3.10 2.38
CA PRO A 50 -7.23 4.43 2.71
C PRO A 50 -6.33 5.25 3.63
N ASN A 51 -5.47 4.59 4.40
CA ASN A 51 -4.53 5.24 5.30
C ASN A 51 -3.37 4.31 5.66
N VAL A 52 -2.40 4.86 6.38
CA VAL A 52 -1.20 4.12 6.81
C VAL A 52 -1.54 2.98 7.76
N GLU A 53 -2.56 3.16 8.60
CA GLU A 53 -2.97 2.14 9.57
C GLU A 53 -3.46 0.87 8.87
N GLU A 54 -4.28 1.02 7.83
CA GLU A 54 -4.79 -0.11 7.07
C GLU A 54 -3.66 -0.86 6.35
N TYR A 55 -2.68 -0.13 5.83
CA TYR A 55 -1.50 -0.75 5.24
C TYR A 55 -0.69 -1.53 6.29
N ALA A 56 -0.54 -0.98 7.48
CA ALA A 56 0.17 -1.65 8.57
C ALA A 56 -0.53 -2.96 8.98
N ILE A 57 -1.84 -2.95 9.05
CA ILE A 57 -2.62 -4.15 9.36
C ILE A 57 -2.42 -5.22 8.26
N TYR A 58 -2.44 -4.81 6.98
CA TYR A 58 -2.16 -5.73 5.89
C TYR A 58 -0.80 -6.43 6.07
N GLU A 59 0.26 -5.68 6.37
CA GLU A 59 1.60 -6.24 6.54
C GLU A 59 1.66 -7.23 7.71
N LEU A 60 0.89 -6.98 8.77
CA LEU A 60 0.85 -7.85 9.95
C LEU A 60 0.03 -9.12 9.71
N ILE A 61 -1.01 -9.06 8.91
CA ILE A 61 -1.93 -10.18 8.70
C ILE A 61 -1.58 -11.00 7.45
N ASP A 62 -1.35 -10.35 6.32
CA ASP A 62 -1.21 -11.00 5.01
C ASP A 62 0.11 -10.71 4.30
N GLY A 63 0.86 -9.72 4.78
CA GLY A 63 2.09 -9.29 4.15
C GLY A 63 3.33 -9.94 4.76
N TRP A 64 4.36 -9.12 5.00
CA TRP A 64 5.68 -9.58 5.44
C TRP A 64 5.63 -10.40 6.73
N TYR A 65 4.86 -9.94 7.71
CA TYR A 65 4.82 -10.61 9.01
C TYR A 65 4.10 -11.95 8.96
N GLN A 66 3.11 -12.09 8.11
CA GLN A 66 2.44 -13.36 7.91
C GLN A 66 3.40 -14.41 7.35
N ASN A 67 4.27 -14.01 6.44
CA ASN A 67 5.29 -14.90 5.86
C ASN A 67 6.34 -15.33 6.88
N HIS A 68 6.57 -14.52 7.93
CA HIS A 68 7.56 -14.78 8.96
C HIS A 68 6.95 -15.36 10.25
N ASN A 69 5.62 -15.35 10.37
CA ASN A 69 4.87 -15.93 11.47
C ASN A 69 3.59 -16.58 10.93
N PRO A 70 3.72 -17.68 10.18
CA PRO A 70 2.56 -18.35 9.57
C PRO A 70 1.53 -18.76 10.61
N GLY A 71 0.25 -18.49 10.30
CA GLY A 71 -0.85 -18.83 11.18
C GLY A 71 -1.18 -17.77 12.22
N GLY A 72 -0.35 -16.72 12.38
CA GLY A 72 -0.62 -15.62 13.31
C GLY A 72 -0.80 -16.03 14.75
N SER A 73 -0.23 -17.18 15.13
CA SER A 73 -0.35 -17.72 16.50
C SER A 73 0.74 -17.17 17.40
N PHE A 74 0.35 -16.74 18.59
CA PHE A 74 1.26 -16.22 19.61
C PHE A 74 1.28 -17.11 20.84
N ASP A 75 0.92 -18.39 20.70
CA ASP A 75 0.94 -19.41 21.75
C ASP A 75 0.17 -19.00 23.03
N GLY A 76 -0.99 -18.36 22.84
CA GLY A 76 -1.84 -17.91 23.94
C GLY A 76 -1.47 -16.53 24.48
N ALA A 77 -0.38 -15.93 24.01
CA ALA A 77 -0.04 -14.56 24.37
C ALA A 77 -0.98 -13.56 23.65
N PRO A 78 -1.14 -12.34 24.18
CA PRO A 78 -1.90 -11.32 23.49
C PRO A 78 -1.33 -11.01 22.10
N ASN A 79 -2.22 -10.76 21.13
CA ASN A 79 -1.79 -10.36 19.79
C ASN A 79 -1.17 -8.97 19.86
N PRO A 80 0.12 -8.81 19.51
CA PRO A 80 0.79 -7.50 19.59
C PRO A 80 0.15 -6.42 18.75
N ILE A 81 -0.63 -6.76 17.73
CA ILE A 81 -1.31 -5.79 16.86
C ILE A 81 -2.23 -4.86 17.65
N GLU A 82 -2.79 -5.32 18.77
CA GLU A 82 -3.68 -4.53 19.63
C GLU A 82 -2.94 -3.51 20.48
N TYR A 83 -1.61 -3.63 20.57
CA TYR A 83 -0.75 -2.80 21.40
C TYR A 83 0.19 -1.91 20.59
N ILE A 84 0.17 -2.02 19.28
CA ILE A 84 1.04 -1.28 18.37
C ILE A 84 0.36 0.02 17.96
N ASP A 85 1.10 1.13 17.95
CA ASP A 85 0.66 2.36 17.27
C ASP A 85 0.75 2.11 15.78
N LEU A 86 -0.37 1.79 15.15
CA LEU A 86 -0.42 1.42 13.74
C LEU A 86 -0.01 2.56 12.80
N THR A 87 -0.26 3.80 13.20
CA THR A 87 0.15 4.98 12.41
C THR A 87 1.68 5.10 12.39
N ASP A 88 2.32 5.04 13.53
CA ASP A 88 3.78 5.09 13.63
C ASP A 88 4.42 3.87 12.97
N PHE A 89 3.88 2.70 13.24
CA PHE A 89 4.39 1.45 12.66
C PHE A 89 4.29 1.45 11.14
N GLY A 90 3.13 1.84 10.61
CA GLY A 90 2.92 1.91 9.16
C GLY A 90 3.81 2.95 8.49
N GLY A 91 4.00 4.11 9.15
CA GLY A 91 4.91 5.14 8.67
C GLY A 91 6.34 4.64 8.56
N ASP A 92 6.81 3.89 9.57
CA ASP A 92 8.15 3.30 9.56
C ASP A 92 8.28 2.21 8.50
N LEU A 93 7.25 1.39 8.31
CA LEU A 93 7.24 0.37 7.25
C LEU A 93 7.44 1.00 5.87
N ILE A 94 6.77 2.12 5.61
CA ILE A 94 6.89 2.81 4.32
C ILE A 94 8.25 3.49 4.20
N ALA A 95 8.71 4.17 5.25
CA ALA A 95 9.98 4.90 5.24
C ALA A 95 11.19 3.98 5.09
N GLU A 96 11.15 2.80 5.70
CA GLU A 96 12.24 1.82 5.67
C GLU A 96 12.03 0.72 4.63
N GLY A 97 10.82 0.67 4.03
CA GLY A 97 10.45 -0.33 3.05
C GLY A 97 10.95 -0.03 1.66
N ASP A 98 10.49 -0.83 0.71
CA ASP A 98 10.88 -0.73 -0.69
C ASP A 98 10.04 0.34 -1.41
N ALA A 99 10.60 1.52 -1.59
CA ALA A 99 9.93 2.64 -2.26
C ALA A 99 9.63 2.34 -3.73
N SER A 100 10.17 1.26 -4.29
CA SER A 100 9.87 0.86 -5.66
C SER A 100 8.50 0.17 -5.79
N ILE A 101 7.89 -0.24 -4.68
CA ILE A 101 6.61 -0.95 -4.71
C ILE A 101 5.51 -0.31 -3.84
N VAL A 102 5.86 0.64 -2.97
CA VAL A 102 4.89 1.29 -2.07
C VAL A 102 5.16 2.78 -1.98
N ARG A 103 4.09 3.58 -2.03
CA ARG A 103 4.18 5.04 -1.89
C ARG A 103 3.05 5.56 -1.01
N LEU A 104 3.41 6.48 -0.12
CA LEU A 104 2.46 7.25 0.67
C LEU A 104 2.16 8.56 -0.05
N LEU A 105 0.89 8.81 -0.32
CA LEU A 105 0.46 10.00 -1.06
C LEU A 105 0.08 11.14 -0.11
N GLN A 106 0.00 12.35 -0.67
CA GLN A 106 -0.31 13.56 0.11
C GLN A 106 -1.69 13.54 0.75
N ASN A 107 -2.63 12.78 0.19
CA ASN A 107 -3.98 12.61 0.77
C ASN A 107 -4.04 11.54 1.87
N GLY A 108 -2.90 10.97 2.26
CA GLY A 108 -2.83 9.95 3.30
C GLY A 108 -3.04 8.52 2.80
N LYS A 109 -3.42 8.33 1.56
CA LYS A 109 -3.59 7.00 0.98
C LYS A 109 -2.24 6.37 0.64
N VAL A 110 -2.19 5.04 0.70
CA VAL A 110 -1.00 4.26 0.37
C VAL A 110 -1.28 3.45 -0.88
N VAL A 111 -0.43 3.55 -1.89
CA VAL A 111 -0.58 2.80 -3.14
C VAL A 111 0.57 1.81 -3.27
N THR A 112 0.24 0.57 -3.60
CA THR A 112 1.23 -0.49 -3.82
C THR A 112 1.09 -1.09 -5.20
N THR A 113 2.21 -1.59 -5.73
CA THR A 113 2.23 -2.39 -6.95
C THR A 113 3.15 -3.59 -6.74
N SER A 114 2.88 -4.68 -7.44
CA SER A 114 3.73 -5.87 -7.40
C SER A 114 4.92 -5.78 -8.36
N TYR A 115 4.87 -4.85 -9.30
CA TYR A 115 5.87 -4.77 -10.37
C TYR A 115 7.03 -3.81 -10.07
N GLY A 116 6.75 -2.75 -9.35
CA GLY A 116 7.73 -1.69 -9.09
C GLY A 116 7.66 -0.55 -10.11
N TRP A 117 7.77 0.65 -9.59
CA TRP A 117 7.84 1.87 -10.42
C TRP A 117 9.24 2.47 -10.45
#